data_941ef14aa1e978928ab2285d5a4de17f
#
_entry.id   941ef14aa1e978928ab2285d5a4de17f
#
_cell.length_a   1.000
_cell.length_b   1.000
_cell.length_c   1.000
_cell.angle_alpha   90.00
_cell.angle_beta   90.00
_cell.angle_gamma   90.00
#
_symmetry.space_group_name_H-M   'P 1'
#
loop_
_entity.id
_entity.type
_entity.pdbx_description
1 polymer ?
#
loop_
_entity_poly.entity_id
_entity_poly.type
_entity_poly.pdbx_seq_one_letter_code
_entity_poly.pdbx_strand_id
1 'polypeptide(L)'
;MCIRDRDISGKIIYVGKAKNLKRRVSSYFNRTHDSMRTNLLVRAIADMSYIVMPTEQDALNLENSMIKEYQPRYNVLLKDDKSYPWIVVTNELYPRVFMTRTKVKDGSKFFGPYTDVGSARAVLELIRELFPIRTCRVPITPDYINRGKGRLCLEYHIKKCRGCCVGEIDVDTYQGYIERVRQILRGETGELMEHLRAEMERLAGELRFEEAEEQKIRYRLVERYRSKSVIVSATINLSLIHISEP
;
A
#
# COMPACT_ATOMS: atom_id res chain seq x y z
N MET A 1 6.85 0.51 18.05
CA MET A 1 8.19 1.15 17.92
C MET A 1 9.11 0.24 17.14
N CYS A 2 9.98 0.80 16.30
CA CYS A 2 11.04 0.09 15.59
C CYS A 2 12.40 0.55 16.11
N ILE A 3 13.30 -0.39 16.42
CA ILE A 3 14.62 -0.17 17.00
C ILE A 3 15.67 -0.41 15.93
N ARG A 4 16.75 0.36 15.95
CA ARG A 4 17.93 0.21 15.09
C ARG A 4 19.18 0.24 15.97
N ASP A 5 19.95 -0.82 15.91
CA ASP A 5 21.22 -0.93 16.63
C ASP A 5 22.37 -0.72 15.65
N ARG A 6 23.34 0.10 16.03
CA ARG A 6 24.50 0.48 15.23
C ARG A 6 25.78 0.03 15.88
N ASP A 7 26.77 -0.29 15.07
CA ASP A 7 28.12 -0.56 15.55
C ASP A 7 28.93 0.76 15.66
N ILE A 8 30.19 0.62 16.09
CA ILE A 8 31.11 1.77 16.27
C ILE A 8 31.38 2.54 14.97
N SER A 9 31.13 1.93 13.80
CA SER A 9 31.25 2.59 12.50
C SER A 9 29.98 3.34 12.10
N GLY A 10 28.91 3.30 12.92
CA GLY A 10 27.60 3.87 12.62
C GLY A 10 26.73 3.00 11.69
N LYS A 11 27.21 1.82 11.29
CA LYS A 11 26.47 0.90 10.44
C LYS A 11 25.35 0.23 11.22
N ILE A 12 24.15 0.14 10.62
CA ILE A 12 23.02 -0.61 11.21
C ILE A 12 23.32 -2.10 11.14
N ILE A 13 23.39 -2.74 12.31
CA ILE A 13 23.73 -4.15 12.49
C ILE A 13 22.52 -5.00 12.88
N TYR A 14 21.48 -4.38 13.45
CA TYR A 14 20.22 -5.05 13.78
C TYR A 14 19.06 -4.07 13.70
N VAL A 15 17.89 -4.57 13.27
CA VAL A 15 16.59 -3.86 13.28
C VAL A 15 15.56 -4.78 13.92
N GLY A 16 14.71 -4.23 14.79
CA GLY A 16 13.67 -5.00 15.45
C GLY A 16 12.51 -4.15 15.94
N LYS A 17 11.34 -4.78 16.16
CA LYS A 17 10.20 -4.11 16.77
C LYS A 17 10.14 -4.34 18.28
N ALA A 18 9.61 -3.37 19.01
CA ALA A 18 9.32 -3.51 20.45
C ALA A 18 7.98 -2.84 20.80
N LYS A 19 7.18 -3.48 21.64
CA LYS A 19 6.00 -2.86 22.26
C LYS A 19 6.42 -1.93 23.41
N ASN A 20 7.43 -2.33 24.15
CA ASN A 20 8.02 -1.56 25.24
C ASN A 20 9.54 -1.50 25.06
N LEU A 21 10.04 -0.29 24.79
CA LEU A 21 11.45 -0.06 24.51
C LEU A 21 12.33 -0.37 25.74
N LYS A 22 11.97 0.15 26.92
CA LYS A 22 12.72 -0.04 28.17
C LYS A 22 12.90 -1.54 28.48
N ARG A 23 11.84 -2.32 28.38
CA ARG A 23 11.88 -3.77 28.63
C ARG A 23 12.76 -4.49 27.59
N ARG A 24 12.72 -4.05 26.32
CA ARG A 24 13.55 -4.64 25.26
C ARG A 24 15.02 -4.34 25.46
N VAL A 25 15.39 -3.10 25.72
CA VAL A 25 16.76 -2.68 25.98
C VAL A 25 17.31 -3.37 27.23
N SER A 26 16.53 -3.36 28.34
CA SER A 26 16.93 -4.06 29.57
C SER A 26 17.17 -5.56 29.34
N SER A 27 16.41 -6.20 28.45
CA SER A 27 16.61 -7.61 28.13
C SER A 27 17.95 -7.89 27.44
N TYR A 28 18.53 -6.95 26.76
CA TYR A 28 19.85 -7.11 26.13
C TYR A 28 20.98 -7.10 27.16
N PHE A 29 20.90 -6.23 28.16
CA PHE A 29 22.01 -5.98 29.08
C PHE A 29 21.87 -6.68 30.43
N ASN A 30 20.66 -7.08 30.84
CA ASN A 30 20.39 -7.63 32.17
C ASN A 30 20.23 -9.16 32.21
N ARG A 31 20.42 -9.86 31.09
CA ARG A 31 20.31 -11.34 31.03
C ARG A 31 21.50 -11.96 30.32
N THR A 32 21.94 -13.10 30.84
CA THR A 32 22.78 -14.04 30.07
C THR A 32 21.90 -14.62 28.95
N HIS A 33 22.35 -14.49 27.71
CA HIS A 33 21.61 -15.01 26.56
C HIS A 33 22.15 -16.41 26.23
N ASP A 34 21.26 -17.38 26.07
CA ASP A 34 21.61 -18.75 25.65
C ASP A 34 22.10 -18.78 24.20
N SER A 35 21.75 -17.73 23.40
CA SER A 35 22.15 -17.61 22.01
C SER A 35 23.48 -16.89 21.87
N MET A 36 24.49 -17.60 21.37
CA MET A 36 25.81 -17.04 21.01
C MET A 36 25.67 -15.80 20.09
N ARG A 37 24.69 -15.82 19.17
CA ARG A 37 24.40 -14.72 18.24
C ARG A 37 23.92 -13.46 18.96
N THR A 38 23.03 -13.59 19.95
CA THR A 38 22.55 -12.45 20.74
C THR A 38 23.69 -11.84 21.55
N ASN A 39 24.56 -12.67 22.12
CA ASN A 39 25.75 -12.21 22.85
C ASN A 39 26.71 -11.42 21.94
N LEU A 40 26.92 -11.89 20.71
CA LEU A 40 27.71 -11.17 19.71
C LEU A 40 27.07 -9.86 19.29
N LEU A 41 25.74 -9.83 19.10
CA LEU A 41 25.00 -8.62 18.80
C LEU A 41 25.20 -7.58 19.91
N VAL A 42 24.92 -7.95 21.16
CA VAL A 42 25.00 -7.04 22.32
C VAL A 42 26.41 -6.45 22.47
N ARG A 43 27.46 -7.25 22.25
CA ARG A 43 28.87 -6.78 22.29
C ARG A 43 29.20 -5.81 21.13
N ALA A 44 28.50 -5.90 20.01
CA ALA A 44 28.74 -5.09 18.82
C ALA A 44 27.94 -3.78 18.81
N ILE A 45 26.95 -3.62 19.70
CA ILE A 45 26.11 -2.42 19.77
C ILE A 45 26.96 -1.28 20.38
N ALA A 46 27.12 -0.20 19.63
CA ALA A 46 27.72 1.05 20.10
C ALA A 46 26.66 2.16 20.29
N ASP A 47 25.58 2.13 19.51
CA ASP A 47 24.50 3.12 19.57
C ASP A 47 23.15 2.47 19.25
N MET A 48 22.08 3.03 19.79
CA MET A 48 20.70 2.56 19.60
C MET A 48 19.79 3.73 19.30
N SER A 49 19.02 3.60 18.23
CA SER A 49 17.99 4.58 17.89
C SER A 49 16.62 3.90 17.72
N TYR A 50 15.53 4.65 17.91
CA TYR A 50 14.20 4.10 17.76
C TYR A 50 13.26 5.07 17.05
N ILE A 51 12.21 4.53 16.43
CA ILE A 51 11.13 5.29 15.79
C ILE A 51 9.81 4.85 16.42
N VAL A 52 9.03 5.82 16.88
CA VAL A 52 7.68 5.57 17.41
C VAL A 52 6.71 5.51 16.23
N MET A 53 5.89 4.46 16.21
CA MET A 53 4.86 4.25 15.18
C MET A 53 3.49 4.24 15.83
N PRO A 54 2.44 4.78 15.15
CA PRO A 54 1.08 4.83 15.68
C PRO A 54 0.50 3.44 15.96
N THR A 55 0.79 2.46 15.09
CA THR A 55 0.26 1.10 15.19
C THR A 55 1.36 0.04 15.22
N GLU A 56 1.03 -1.15 15.73
CA GLU A 56 1.95 -2.31 15.68
C GLU A 56 2.22 -2.75 14.25
N GLN A 57 1.23 -2.59 13.36
CA GLN A 57 1.34 -2.93 11.95
C GLN A 57 2.35 -2.02 11.24
N ASP A 58 2.32 -0.72 11.52
CA ASP A 58 3.27 0.24 10.97
C ASP A 58 4.69 -0.05 11.45
N ALA A 59 4.85 -0.43 12.73
CA ALA A 59 6.15 -0.84 13.28
C ALA A 59 6.70 -2.09 12.58
N LEU A 60 5.84 -3.06 12.25
CA LEU A 60 6.22 -4.26 11.51
C LEU A 60 6.62 -3.94 10.07
N ASN A 61 5.88 -3.06 9.41
CA ASN A 61 6.16 -2.61 8.04
C ASN A 61 7.50 -1.89 7.97
N LEU A 62 7.75 -1.01 8.94
CA LEU A 62 9.00 -0.25 9.04
C LEU A 62 10.20 -1.17 9.31
N GLU A 63 10.08 -2.10 10.28
CA GLU A 63 11.09 -3.12 10.58
C GLU A 63 11.52 -3.86 9.31
N ASN A 64 10.55 -4.32 8.55
CA ASN A 64 10.75 -5.08 7.35
C ASN A 64 11.39 -4.27 6.21
N SER A 65 10.92 -3.04 5.98
CA SER A 65 11.53 -2.13 5.01
C SER A 65 12.99 -1.85 5.34
N MET A 66 13.29 -1.59 6.61
CA MET A 66 14.65 -1.33 7.09
C MET A 66 15.56 -2.57 6.98
N ILE A 67 15.05 -3.76 7.31
CA ILE A 67 15.83 -5.00 7.15
C ILE A 67 16.22 -5.22 5.69
N LYS A 68 15.31 -4.93 4.77
CA LYS A 68 15.57 -5.05 3.32
C LYS A 68 16.52 -3.98 2.78
N GLU A 69 16.40 -2.75 3.27
CA GLU A 69 17.24 -1.63 2.86
C GLU A 69 18.68 -1.78 3.38
N TYR A 70 18.83 -2.03 4.68
CA TYR A 70 20.15 -2.05 5.33
C TYR A 70 20.81 -3.43 5.39
N GLN A 71 20.07 -4.52 5.11
CA GLN A 71 20.58 -5.90 5.19
C GLN A 71 21.40 -6.19 6.46
N PRO A 72 20.86 -5.88 7.67
CA PRO A 72 21.66 -5.88 8.89
C PRO A 72 22.23 -7.27 9.19
N ARG A 73 23.49 -7.32 9.66
CA ARG A 73 24.24 -8.59 9.86
C ARG A 73 23.52 -9.56 10.81
N TYR A 74 22.89 -9.06 11.86
CA TYR A 74 22.29 -9.88 12.90
C TYR A 74 20.79 -10.20 12.71
N ASN A 75 20.14 -9.68 11.68
CA ASN A 75 18.82 -10.16 11.28
C ASN A 75 18.95 -11.44 10.44
N VAL A 76 18.15 -12.47 10.75
CA VAL A 76 18.07 -13.73 9.99
C VAL A 76 16.77 -13.77 9.21
N LEU A 77 15.67 -13.56 9.94
CA LEU A 77 14.34 -13.51 9.36
C LEU A 77 14.16 -12.20 8.59
N LEU A 78 13.29 -12.21 7.60
CA LEU A 78 12.94 -11.06 6.76
C LEU A 78 14.05 -10.57 5.78
N LYS A 79 15.20 -11.22 5.76
CA LYS A 79 16.20 -11.03 4.70
C LYS A 79 15.86 -11.76 3.40
N ASP A 80 14.91 -12.71 3.50
CA ASP A 80 14.48 -13.50 2.36
C ASP A 80 13.88 -12.59 1.27
N ASP A 81 14.22 -12.86 0.03
CA ASP A 81 13.95 -12.05 -1.17
C ASP A 81 12.46 -12.04 -1.58
N LYS A 82 11.58 -12.62 -0.76
CA LYS A 82 10.13 -12.54 -0.96
C LYS A 82 9.69 -11.09 -0.78
N SER A 83 9.83 -10.34 -1.87
CA SER A 83 9.37 -8.96 -1.93
C SER A 83 7.87 -8.89 -1.61
N TYR A 84 7.51 -7.99 -0.69
CA TYR A 84 6.10 -7.72 -0.43
C TYR A 84 5.38 -7.26 -1.68
N PRO A 85 4.09 -7.60 -1.82
CA PRO A 85 3.31 -7.13 -2.94
C PRO A 85 3.11 -5.61 -2.87
N TRP A 86 3.14 -5.01 -4.04
CA TRP A 86 2.80 -3.62 -4.32
C TRP A 86 1.57 -3.60 -5.20
N ILE A 87 0.73 -2.61 -5.06
CA ILE A 87 -0.28 -2.28 -6.06
C ILE A 87 0.32 -1.23 -6.97
N VAL A 88 0.31 -1.49 -8.26
CA VAL A 88 0.83 -0.59 -9.29
C VAL A 88 -0.31 0.02 -10.10
N VAL A 89 -0.21 1.32 -10.34
CA VAL A 89 -0.98 2.05 -11.35
C VAL A 89 -0.04 2.35 -12.50
N THR A 90 -0.26 1.72 -13.65
CA THR A 90 0.65 1.82 -14.80
C THR A 90 0.63 3.21 -15.43
N ASN A 91 1.75 3.56 -16.09
CA ASN A 91 1.86 4.81 -16.85
C ASN A 91 1.46 4.57 -18.32
N GLU A 92 0.16 4.40 -18.54
CA GLU A 92 -0.44 4.16 -19.86
C GLU A 92 -1.56 5.17 -20.12
N LEU A 93 -2.01 5.31 -21.37
CA LEU A 93 -3.15 6.17 -21.73
C LEU A 93 -4.40 5.81 -20.91
N TYR A 94 -4.68 4.51 -20.81
CA TYR A 94 -5.67 3.92 -19.92
C TYR A 94 -4.94 3.05 -18.89
N PRO A 95 -4.54 3.60 -17.71
CA PRO A 95 -3.80 2.88 -16.72
C PRO A 95 -4.49 1.61 -16.23
N ARG A 96 -3.68 0.58 -15.95
CA ARG A 96 -4.13 -0.65 -15.28
C ARG A 96 -3.76 -0.59 -13.81
N VAL A 97 -4.53 -1.30 -13.01
CA VAL A 97 -4.26 -1.45 -11.58
C VAL A 97 -4.17 -2.94 -11.24
N PHE A 98 -3.01 -3.37 -10.76
CA PHE A 98 -2.78 -4.77 -10.41
C PHE A 98 -1.70 -4.90 -9.34
N MET A 99 -1.57 -6.10 -8.78
CA MET A 99 -0.56 -6.43 -7.79
C MET A 99 0.72 -6.93 -8.47
N THR A 100 1.87 -6.45 -8.00
CA THR A 100 3.19 -6.89 -8.44
C THR A 100 4.16 -7.00 -7.27
N ARG A 101 5.21 -7.80 -7.41
CA ARG A 101 6.33 -7.84 -6.47
C ARG A 101 7.58 -7.13 -7.01
N THR A 102 7.58 -6.82 -8.29
CA THR A 102 8.71 -6.19 -8.97
C THR A 102 8.37 -4.74 -9.30
N LYS A 103 9.23 -3.81 -8.93
CA LYS A 103 9.13 -2.39 -9.33
C LYS A 103 9.89 -2.18 -10.63
N VAL A 104 9.22 -1.58 -11.60
CA VAL A 104 9.82 -1.19 -12.88
C VAL A 104 9.91 0.33 -12.94
N LYS A 105 10.98 0.88 -13.48
CA LYS A 105 11.18 2.33 -13.67
C LYS A 105 10.63 2.77 -15.03
N ASP A 106 9.31 2.71 -15.20
CA ASP A 106 8.58 3.07 -16.42
C ASP A 106 7.60 4.25 -16.23
N GLY A 107 7.72 4.96 -15.10
CA GLY A 107 6.80 6.04 -14.72
C GLY A 107 5.53 5.55 -14.00
N SER A 108 5.35 4.24 -13.84
CA SER A 108 4.25 3.67 -13.06
C SER A 108 4.34 4.05 -11.59
N LYS A 109 3.20 4.25 -10.94
CA LYS A 109 3.13 4.58 -9.50
C LYS A 109 2.87 3.32 -8.69
N PHE A 110 3.66 3.13 -7.63
CA PHE A 110 3.61 1.96 -6.75
C PHE A 110 3.13 2.36 -5.36
N PHE A 111 2.15 1.61 -4.84
CA PHE A 111 1.54 1.82 -3.53
C PHE A 111 1.77 0.59 -2.64
N GLY A 112 2.15 0.80 -1.40
CA GLY A 112 2.54 -0.24 -0.45
C GLY A 112 3.93 0.04 0.14
N PRO A 113 4.67 -0.95 0.63
CA PRO A 113 4.41 -2.40 0.52
C PRO A 113 3.25 -2.90 1.37
N TYR A 114 2.50 -3.88 0.90
CA TYR A 114 1.49 -4.56 1.70
C TYR A 114 2.14 -5.74 2.44
N THR A 115 1.85 -5.87 3.73
CA THR A 115 2.45 -6.92 4.57
C THR A 115 1.97 -8.31 4.23
N ASP A 116 0.75 -8.42 3.72
CA ASP A 116 0.19 -9.68 3.26
C ASP A 116 -0.55 -9.55 1.93
N VAL A 117 -0.58 -10.65 1.20
CA VAL A 117 -1.22 -10.75 -0.12
C VAL A 117 -2.74 -10.58 -0.02
N GLY A 118 -3.34 -11.03 1.08
CA GLY A 118 -4.79 -10.94 1.32
C GLY A 118 -5.25 -9.49 1.39
N SER A 119 -4.54 -8.65 2.14
CA SER A 119 -4.81 -7.21 2.23
C SER A 119 -4.70 -6.52 0.87
N ALA A 120 -3.64 -6.81 0.10
CA ALA A 120 -3.48 -6.24 -1.24
C ALA A 120 -4.60 -6.67 -2.21
N ARG A 121 -5.04 -7.94 -2.14
CA ARG A 121 -6.17 -8.44 -2.94
C ARG A 121 -7.48 -7.77 -2.56
N ALA A 122 -7.77 -7.64 -1.26
CA ALA A 122 -8.99 -6.98 -0.80
C ALA A 122 -9.12 -5.54 -1.30
N VAL A 123 -7.99 -4.80 -1.33
CA VAL A 123 -7.95 -3.44 -1.91
C VAL A 123 -8.23 -3.46 -3.41
N LEU A 124 -7.63 -4.40 -4.16
CA LEU A 124 -7.87 -4.53 -5.59
C LEU A 124 -9.32 -4.93 -5.92
N GLU A 125 -9.91 -5.80 -5.13
CA GLU A 125 -11.32 -6.18 -5.26
C GLU A 125 -12.22 -4.98 -5.02
N LEU A 126 -12.00 -4.22 -3.93
CA LEU A 126 -12.71 -2.99 -3.66
C LEU A 126 -12.63 -2.01 -4.84
N ILE A 127 -11.42 -1.77 -5.38
CA ILE A 127 -11.21 -0.87 -6.53
C ILE A 127 -12.00 -1.34 -7.76
N ARG A 128 -12.03 -2.65 -8.04
CA ARG A 128 -12.76 -3.25 -9.18
C ARG A 128 -14.28 -3.22 -9.01
N GLU A 129 -14.77 -3.22 -7.78
CA GLU A 129 -16.19 -3.08 -7.50
C GLU A 129 -16.65 -1.62 -7.61
N LEU A 130 -15.78 -0.66 -7.24
CA LEU A 130 -16.09 0.77 -7.30
C LEU A 130 -15.94 1.35 -8.70
N PHE A 131 -14.94 0.90 -9.47
CA PHE A 131 -14.58 1.52 -10.75
C PHE A 131 -14.45 0.48 -11.87
N PRO A 132 -15.08 0.71 -13.04
CA PRO A 132 -15.00 -0.18 -14.19
C PRO A 132 -13.68 0.02 -14.95
N ILE A 133 -12.56 -0.32 -14.31
CA ILE A 133 -11.21 -0.19 -14.87
C ILE A 133 -10.76 -1.46 -15.58
N ARG A 134 -10.00 -1.30 -16.66
CA ARG A 134 -9.53 -2.42 -17.46
C ARG A 134 -8.51 -3.30 -16.73
N THR A 135 -8.57 -4.59 -17.00
CA THR A 135 -7.62 -5.60 -16.52
C THR A 135 -6.74 -6.18 -17.63
N CYS A 136 -7.15 -6.00 -18.89
CA CYS A 136 -6.47 -6.55 -20.06
C CYS A 136 -5.04 -5.98 -20.24
N ARG A 137 -4.15 -6.79 -20.84
CA ARG A 137 -2.75 -6.41 -21.11
C ARG A 137 -2.52 -5.79 -22.48
N VAL A 138 -3.60 -5.53 -23.23
CA VAL A 138 -3.51 -4.92 -24.57
C VAL A 138 -2.91 -3.52 -24.45
N PRO A 139 -1.88 -3.16 -25.21
CA PRO A 139 -1.36 -1.79 -25.25
C PRO A 139 -2.35 -0.91 -26.02
N ILE A 140 -3.14 -0.12 -25.29
CA ILE A 140 -4.14 0.76 -25.88
C ILE A 140 -3.50 2.11 -26.11
N THR A 141 -3.20 2.39 -27.38
CA THR A 141 -2.71 3.69 -27.86
C THR A 141 -3.78 4.36 -28.72
N PRO A 142 -3.68 5.67 -28.99
CA PRO A 142 -4.61 6.34 -29.93
C PRO A 142 -4.64 5.64 -31.30
N ASP A 143 -3.48 5.23 -31.81
CA ASP A 143 -3.38 4.48 -33.08
C ASP A 143 -4.09 3.12 -33.03
N TYR A 144 -4.02 2.44 -31.88
CA TYR A 144 -4.70 1.16 -31.70
C TYR A 144 -6.22 1.32 -31.81
N ILE A 145 -6.77 2.36 -31.20
CA ILE A 145 -8.21 2.69 -31.25
C ILE A 145 -8.60 3.10 -32.67
N ASN A 146 -7.85 4.01 -33.29
CA ASN A 146 -8.14 4.52 -34.63
C ASN A 146 -8.11 3.43 -35.72
N ARG A 147 -7.30 2.42 -35.56
CA ARG A 147 -7.24 1.25 -36.48
C ARG A 147 -8.42 0.28 -36.31
N GLY A 148 -9.31 0.50 -35.33
CA GLY A 148 -10.46 -0.39 -35.07
C GLY A 148 -10.09 -1.82 -34.72
N LYS A 149 -8.89 -2.07 -34.19
CA LYS A 149 -8.41 -3.43 -33.83
C LYS A 149 -8.97 -3.94 -32.50
N GLY A 150 -9.59 -3.07 -31.70
CA GLY A 150 -10.20 -3.41 -30.42
C GLY A 150 -11.41 -4.34 -30.60
N ARG A 151 -11.56 -5.29 -29.67
CA ARG A 151 -12.78 -6.13 -29.58
C ARG A 151 -13.27 -6.07 -28.16
N LEU A 152 -14.59 -5.88 -28.00
CA LEU A 152 -15.26 -5.94 -26.71
C LEU A 152 -15.11 -7.33 -26.12
N CYS A 153 -14.65 -7.41 -24.89
CA CYS A 153 -14.40 -8.66 -24.17
C CYS A 153 -15.46 -8.90 -23.09
N LEU A 154 -15.38 -10.05 -22.42
CA LEU A 154 -16.29 -10.41 -21.34
C LEU A 154 -16.39 -9.34 -20.26
N GLU A 155 -15.25 -8.75 -19.85
CA GLU A 155 -15.21 -7.69 -18.82
C GLU A 155 -16.07 -6.46 -19.19
N TYR A 156 -16.19 -6.15 -20.47
CA TYR A 156 -17.11 -5.12 -20.96
C TYR A 156 -18.57 -5.54 -20.79
N HIS A 157 -18.92 -6.74 -21.24
CA HIS A 157 -20.30 -7.22 -21.18
C HIS A 157 -20.83 -7.39 -19.75
N ILE A 158 -19.95 -7.75 -18.79
CA ILE A 158 -20.29 -7.79 -17.37
C ILE A 158 -20.10 -6.45 -16.64
N LYS A 159 -19.96 -5.33 -17.40
CA LYS A 159 -19.84 -3.95 -16.91
C LYS A 159 -18.63 -3.66 -16.01
N LYS A 160 -17.62 -4.53 -15.99
CA LYS A 160 -16.36 -4.33 -15.24
C LYS A 160 -15.30 -3.52 -16.00
N CYS A 161 -15.54 -3.23 -17.28
CA CYS A 161 -14.72 -2.36 -18.13
C CYS A 161 -15.64 -1.51 -19.01
N ARG A 162 -15.20 -0.31 -19.36
CA ARG A 162 -15.95 0.65 -20.21
C ARG A 162 -15.48 0.68 -21.65
N GLY A 163 -14.89 -0.40 -22.19
CA GLY A 163 -14.55 -0.47 -23.61
C GLY A 163 -13.39 0.44 -24.05
N CYS A 164 -12.38 0.65 -23.19
CA CYS A 164 -11.21 1.50 -23.53
C CYS A 164 -10.54 1.10 -24.85
N CYS A 165 -10.57 -0.20 -25.22
CA CYS A 165 -9.91 -0.72 -26.42
C CYS A 165 -10.63 -0.35 -27.73
N VAL A 166 -11.86 0.07 -27.65
CA VAL A 166 -12.69 0.54 -28.81
C VAL A 166 -13.04 2.02 -28.71
N GLY A 167 -12.57 2.71 -27.68
CA GLY A 167 -12.78 4.15 -27.50
C GLY A 167 -14.16 4.54 -26.98
N GLU A 168 -14.93 3.61 -26.37
CA GLU A 168 -16.26 3.94 -25.84
C GLU A 168 -16.22 4.83 -24.59
N ILE A 169 -15.09 4.86 -23.88
CA ILE A 169 -14.87 5.79 -22.79
C ILE A 169 -13.76 6.77 -23.19
N ASP A 170 -14.00 8.05 -22.95
CA ASP A 170 -12.99 9.07 -23.13
C ASP A 170 -11.87 8.98 -22.08
N VAL A 171 -10.69 9.52 -22.43
CA VAL A 171 -9.49 9.44 -21.60
C VAL A 171 -9.68 10.20 -20.29
N ASP A 172 -10.32 11.36 -20.31
CA ASP A 172 -10.47 12.24 -19.14
C ASP A 172 -11.37 11.62 -18.09
N THR A 173 -12.51 11.05 -18.51
CA THR A 173 -13.40 10.29 -17.63
C THR A 173 -12.66 9.10 -17.00
N TYR A 174 -11.88 8.36 -17.79
CA TYR A 174 -11.11 7.23 -17.27
C TYR A 174 -10.02 7.67 -16.31
N GLN A 175 -9.30 8.75 -16.59
CA GLN A 175 -8.29 9.32 -15.69
C GLN A 175 -8.94 9.80 -14.38
N GLY A 176 -10.16 10.28 -14.40
CA GLY A 176 -10.95 10.60 -13.22
C GLY A 176 -11.15 9.37 -12.31
N TYR A 177 -11.43 8.19 -12.87
CA TYR A 177 -11.47 6.93 -12.09
C TYR A 177 -10.12 6.62 -11.49
N ILE A 178 -9.05 6.75 -12.27
CA ILE A 178 -7.69 6.46 -11.82
C ILE A 178 -7.26 7.39 -10.67
N GLU A 179 -7.63 8.66 -10.69
CA GLU A 179 -7.29 9.57 -9.60
C GLU A 179 -8.02 9.20 -8.30
N ARG A 180 -9.29 8.84 -8.37
CA ARG A 180 -10.04 8.31 -7.21
C ARG A 180 -9.42 6.99 -6.69
N VAL A 181 -8.95 6.11 -7.59
CA VAL A 181 -8.19 4.91 -7.21
C VAL A 181 -6.91 5.28 -6.48
N ARG A 182 -6.17 6.29 -6.93
CA ARG A 182 -4.96 6.78 -6.25
C ARG A 182 -5.26 7.32 -4.85
N GLN A 183 -6.36 8.05 -4.69
CA GLN A 183 -6.82 8.54 -3.38
C GLN A 183 -7.09 7.36 -2.42
N ILE A 184 -7.82 6.32 -2.86
CA ILE A 184 -8.05 5.11 -2.06
C ILE A 184 -6.71 4.47 -1.66
N LEU A 185 -5.78 4.34 -2.60
CA LEU A 185 -4.47 3.71 -2.38
C LEU A 185 -3.57 4.53 -1.44
N ARG A 186 -3.81 5.84 -1.28
CA ARG A 186 -3.17 6.71 -0.28
C ARG A 186 -3.87 6.70 1.07
N GLY A 187 -5.07 6.08 1.17
CA GLY A 187 -5.90 6.12 2.36
C GLY A 187 -6.79 7.37 2.46
N GLU A 188 -6.81 8.21 1.43
CA GLU A 188 -7.62 9.44 1.33
C GLU A 188 -9.05 9.08 0.92
N THR A 189 -9.78 8.40 1.79
CA THR A 189 -11.13 7.89 1.49
C THR A 189 -12.26 8.83 1.94
N GLY A 190 -11.94 9.91 2.65
CA GLY A 190 -12.92 10.85 3.20
C GLY A 190 -13.79 11.48 2.12
N GLU A 191 -13.17 12.16 1.15
CA GLU A 191 -13.86 12.82 0.04
C GLU A 191 -14.71 11.85 -0.80
N LEU A 192 -14.20 10.62 -1.02
CA LEU A 192 -14.96 9.59 -1.73
C LEU A 192 -16.22 9.19 -0.96
N MET A 193 -16.12 9.03 0.35
CA MET A 193 -17.27 8.68 1.20
C MET A 193 -18.30 9.80 1.21
N GLU A 194 -17.89 11.05 1.32
CA GLU A 194 -18.78 12.22 1.25
C GLU A 194 -19.50 12.29 -0.11
N HIS A 195 -18.75 12.09 -1.20
CA HIS A 195 -19.34 12.06 -2.54
C HIS A 195 -20.38 10.94 -2.71
N LEU A 196 -20.05 9.72 -2.27
CA LEU A 196 -20.98 8.58 -2.35
C LEU A 196 -22.23 8.80 -1.52
N ARG A 197 -22.09 9.44 -0.35
CA ARG A 197 -23.21 9.80 0.51
C ARG A 197 -24.11 10.86 -0.14
N ALA A 198 -23.53 11.94 -0.63
CA ALA A 198 -24.27 13.00 -1.31
C ALA A 198 -25.01 12.47 -2.56
N GLU A 199 -24.40 11.61 -3.34
CA GLU A 199 -25.02 11.00 -4.51
C GLU A 199 -26.17 10.04 -4.13
N MET A 200 -25.99 9.27 -3.05
CA MET A 200 -27.05 8.41 -2.49
C MET A 200 -28.26 9.26 -2.06
N GLU A 201 -28.04 10.38 -1.34
CA GLU A 201 -29.10 11.28 -0.88
C GLU A 201 -29.81 11.96 -2.07
N ARG A 202 -29.07 12.37 -3.10
CA ARG A 202 -29.62 12.96 -4.33
C ARG A 202 -30.52 11.97 -5.08
N LEU A 203 -30.04 10.75 -5.32
CA LEU A 203 -30.79 9.69 -6.00
C LEU A 203 -32.05 9.28 -5.23
N ALA A 204 -31.96 9.20 -3.91
CA ALA A 204 -33.13 8.93 -3.06
C ALA A 204 -34.17 10.07 -3.18
N GLY A 205 -33.75 11.32 -3.23
CA GLY A 205 -34.64 12.48 -3.46
C GLY A 205 -35.31 12.45 -4.82
N GLU A 206 -34.66 11.88 -5.85
CA GLU A 206 -35.22 11.65 -7.19
C GLU A 206 -36.08 10.38 -7.30
N LEU A 207 -36.34 9.68 -6.18
CA LEU A 207 -37.06 8.40 -6.09
C LEU A 207 -36.40 7.24 -6.88
N ARG A 208 -35.12 7.35 -7.18
CA ARG A 208 -34.29 6.32 -7.88
C ARG A 208 -33.66 5.38 -6.87
N PHE A 209 -34.50 4.64 -6.16
CA PHE A 209 -34.05 3.86 -5.01
C PHE A 209 -33.08 2.73 -5.32
N GLU A 210 -33.18 2.10 -6.50
CA GLU A 210 -32.24 1.03 -6.91
C GLU A 210 -30.83 1.61 -7.08
N GLU A 211 -30.69 2.75 -7.72
CA GLU A 211 -29.41 3.41 -7.93
C GLU A 211 -28.86 4.00 -6.62
N ALA A 212 -29.74 4.49 -5.74
CA ALA A 212 -29.34 4.92 -4.39
C ALA A 212 -28.79 3.75 -3.56
N GLU A 213 -29.40 2.56 -3.64
CA GLU A 213 -28.89 1.36 -2.95
C GLU A 213 -27.54 0.90 -3.53
N GLU A 214 -27.29 1.03 -4.84
CA GLU A 214 -25.97 0.78 -5.41
C GLU A 214 -24.89 1.70 -4.79
N GLN A 215 -25.18 3.01 -4.63
CA GLN A 215 -24.25 3.95 -3.99
C GLN A 215 -24.03 3.60 -2.50
N LYS A 216 -25.07 3.18 -1.81
CA LYS A 216 -24.99 2.72 -0.42
C LYS A 216 -24.13 1.47 -0.26
N ILE A 217 -24.23 0.51 -1.17
CA ILE A 217 -23.36 -0.68 -1.20
C ILE A 217 -21.89 -0.23 -1.38
N ARG A 218 -21.61 0.68 -2.32
CA ARG A 218 -20.27 1.25 -2.53
C ARG A 218 -19.75 1.98 -1.29
N TYR A 219 -20.58 2.79 -0.65
CA TYR A 219 -20.23 3.47 0.60
C TYR A 219 -19.82 2.47 1.69
N ARG A 220 -20.63 1.43 1.92
CA ARG A 220 -20.35 0.39 2.92
C ARG A 220 -19.06 -0.39 2.61
N LEU A 221 -18.74 -0.61 1.34
CA LEU A 221 -17.48 -1.24 0.94
C LEU A 221 -16.27 -0.40 1.34
N VAL A 222 -16.31 0.91 1.06
CA VAL A 222 -15.25 1.85 1.44
C VAL A 222 -15.12 1.96 2.96
N GLU A 223 -16.23 2.06 3.69
CA GLU A 223 -16.28 2.12 5.15
C GLU A 223 -15.64 0.86 5.78
N ARG A 224 -15.99 -0.33 5.29
CA ARG A 224 -15.41 -1.60 5.74
C ARG A 224 -13.92 -1.67 5.44
N TYR A 225 -13.50 -1.16 4.31
CA TYR A 225 -12.08 -1.06 3.97
C TYR A 225 -11.35 -0.13 4.94
N ARG A 226 -11.86 1.06 5.19
CA ARG A 226 -11.30 2.04 6.13
C ARG A 226 -11.12 1.46 7.54
N SER A 227 -12.09 0.69 8.03
CA SER A 227 -12.03 0.08 9.36
C SER A 227 -10.97 -1.03 9.48
N LYS A 228 -10.59 -1.67 8.37
CA LYS A 228 -9.63 -2.79 8.34
C LYS A 228 -8.22 -2.40 7.88
N SER A 229 -8.07 -1.26 7.21
CA SER A 229 -6.84 -0.91 6.52
C SER A 229 -6.09 0.21 7.22
N VAL A 230 -4.96 -0.14 7.82
CA VAL A 230 -3.88 0.83 8.08
C VAL A 230 -2.96 0.77 6.87
N ILE A 231 -3.19 1.64 5.90
CA ILE A 231 -2.29 1.78 4.76
C ILE A 231 -1.08 2.55 5.22
N VAL A 232 0.08 1.91 5.14
CA VAL A 232 1.35 2.62 5.31
C VAL A 232 1.52 3.52 4.09
N SER A 233 1.30 4.81 4.28
CA SER A 233 1.63 5.81 3.26
C SER A 233 3.13 5.73 2.94
N ALA A 234 3.48 5.62 1.66
CA ALA A 234 4.88 5.65 1.20
C ALA A 234 5.57 7.01 1.47
N THR A 235 4.81 7.99 1.94
CA THR A 235 5.25 9.33 2.36
C THR A 235 5.17 9.49 3.88
N ILE A 236 5.69 8.55 4.65
CA ILE A 236 6.01 8.85 6.04
C ILE A 236 7.26 9.74 5.99
N ASN A 237 7.05 11.04 6.12
CA ASN A 237 8.12 11.96 6.49
C ASN A 237 8.58 11.54 7.89
N LEU A 238 9.63 10.72 7.94
CA LEU A 238 10.27 10.29 9.17
C LEU A 238 10.98 11.50 9.77
N SER A 239 10.27 12.28 10.57
CA SER A 239 10.93 13.23 11.45
C SER A 239 11.78 12.43 12.43
N LEU A 240 13.07 12.43 12.21
CA LEU A 240 14.06 11.95 13.17
C LEU A 240 14.00 12.85 14.40
N ILE A 241 13.34 12.40 15.44
CA ILE A 241 13.48 13.03 16.75
C ILE A 241 14.84 12.57 17.28
N HIS A 242 15.88 13.37 17.05
CA HIS A 242 17.11 13.28 17.79
C HIS A 242 16.83 13.80 19.21
N ILE A 243 16.73 12.90 20.16
CA ILE A 243 16.87 13.26 21.57
C ILE A 243 18.37 13.19 21.84
N SER A 244 19.05 14.33 21.75
CA SER A 244 20.33 14.49 22.42
C SER A 244 20.01 14.62 23.91
N GLU A 245 20.36 13.62 24.70
CA GLU A 245 20.39 13.75 26.15
C GLU A 245 21.58 14.64 26.58
N PRO A 246 21.39 15.43 27.66
CA PRO A 246 22.47 16.28 28.23
C PRO A 246 23.57 15.47 28.90
#